data_ad186a13f61d3d4db24a28c35d74c4ec
#
_entry.id   ad186a13f61d3d4db24a28c35d74c4ec
#
_cell.length_a   1.000
_cell.length_b   1.000
_cell.length_c   1.000
_cell.angle_alpha   90.00
_cell.angle_beta   90.00
_cell.angle_gamma   90.00
#
_symmetry.space_group_name_H-M   'P 1'
#
loop_
_entity.id
_entity.type
_entity.pdbx_description
1 polymer ?
#
loop_
_entity_poly.entity_id
_entity_poly.type
_entity_poly.pdbx_seq_one_letter_code
_entity_poly.pdbx_strand_id
1 'polypeptide(L)'
;NPTHQFLENNGDGTFIDTTEKVAYDVKSAGMITDAIWKDINKDGKKDLITVSEWDTPKIYINNGRRLIKQKSTLDDLFGMWNVVEAADLDNDGDIDFILGNQGSNTIHKTSSENPVKMWVNDFDNNGTIEQIMTNHKNGKDYPIHMKKELTAQLVSLKKQNLKASEYAKKSIDELFLPSIFENSIMKQSSISETIIAVNEGDWKFSVKKLPSRVQLSCVCGIVCTDINNDGHLDIIMAGNNFEFKPQYSRLDANYGSVLLGDGNLGFTWQEYNASGFVIKNEVKHLKTIKDNKGKTYLIAAINNERPKLFLINE
;
A
#
# COMPACT_ATOMS: atom_id res chain seq x y z
N ASN A 1 -3.60 2.15 16.64
CA ASN A 1 -2.85 2.71 15.51
C ASN A 1 -1.55 3.30 16.04
N PRO A 2 -0.46 3.25 15.27
CA PRO A 2 0.75 3.98 15.59
C PRO A 2 0.47 5.49 15.62
N THR A 3 1.23 6.23 16.41
CA THR A 3 1.22 7.68 16.40
C THR A 3 2.35 8.20 15.52
N HIS A 4 2.04 9.15 14.64
CA HIS A 4 3.00 9.78 13.76
C HIS A 4 3.42 11.14 14.30
N GLN A 5 4.64 11.55 13.95
CA GLN A 5 5.19 12.86 14.32
C GLN A 5 5.47 13.68 13.06
N PHE A 6 5.13 14.95 13.10
CA PHE A 6 5.49 15.94 12.10
C PHE A 6 6.56 16.85 12.68
N LEU A 7 7.78 16.70 12.15
CA LEU A 7 8.94 17.40 12.63
C LEU A 7 9.29 18.55 11.69
N GLU A 8 9.33 19.76 12.22
CA GLU A 8 9.76 20.97 11.51
C GLU A 8 11.26 21.19 11.72
N ASN A 9 11.98 21.43 10.61
CA ASN A 9 13.42 21.71 10.66
C ASN A 9 13.67 23.16 11.08
N ASN A 10 14.43 23.37 12.14
CA ASN A 10 14.82 24.71 12.62
C ASN A 10 15.92 25.38 11.76
N GLY A 11 16.52 24.66 10.81
CA GLY A 11 17.57 25.19 9.93
C GLY A 11 18.99 25.13 10.52
N ASP A 12 19.13 24.71 11.76
CA ASP A 12 20.41 24.55 12.47
C ASP A 12 20.82 23.09 12.71
N GLY A 13 20.11 22.14 12.04
CA GLY A 13 20.30 20.71 12.23
C GLY A 13 19.44 20.10 13.33
N THR A 14 18.60 20.89 13.99
CA THR A 14 17.63 20.43 14.99
C THR A 14 16.21 20.41 14.42
N PHE A 15 15.31 19.67 15.08
CA PHE A 15 13.90 19.55 14.70
C PHE A 15 13.00 19.79 15.91
N ILE A 16 11.84 20.37 15.67
CA ILE A 16 10.78 20.54 16.67
C ILE A 16 9.53 19.77 16.26
N ASP A 17 8.91 19.07 17.21
CA ASP A 17 7.64 18.40 16.99
C ASP A 17 6.50 19.42 16.95
N THR A 18 5.91 19.59 15.78
CA THR A 18 4.77 20.49 15.53
C THR A 18 3.49 19.74 15.20
N THR A 19 3.44 18.42 15.44
CA THR A 19 2.32 17.53 15.09
C THR A 19 0.98 18.07 15.55
N GLU A 20 0.87 18.43 16.84
CA GLU A 20 -0.40 18.93 17.42
C GLU A 20 -0.85 20.26 16.79
N LYS A 21 0.09 21.08 16.36
CA LYS A 21 -0.19 22.41 15.82
C LYS A 21 -0.46 22.40 14.33
N VAL A 22 0.31 21.60 13.57
CA VAL A 22 0.36 21.69 12.10
C VAL A 22 -0.29 20.46 11.45
N ALA A 23 -0.16 19.26 12.02
CA ALA A 23 -0.52 17.99 11.38
C ALA A 23 -1.34 17.07 12.31
N TYR A 24 -2.28 17.64 13.07
CA TYR A 24 -3.09 16.90 14.03
C TYR A 24 -3.79 15.70 13.40
N ASP A 25 -4.35 15.88 12.20
CA ASP A 25 -5.07 14.81 11.48
C ASP A 25 -4.15 13.67 11.00
N VAL A 26 -2.84 13.94 10.87
CA VAL A 26 -1.84 12.93 10.47
C VAL A 26 -1.44 12.06 11.67
N LYS A 27 -1.56 12.54 12.89
CA LYS A 27 -1.10 11.87 14.12
C LYS A 27 -1.57 10.42 14.23
N SER A 28 -2.78 10.13 13.79
CA SER A 28 -3.39 8.79 13.87
C SER A 28 -3.81 8.23 12.49
N ALA A 29 -3.05 8.58 11.45
CA ALA A 29 -3.39 8.29 10.05
C ALA A 29 -3.38 6.80 9.67
N GLY A 30 -2.96 5.90 10.54
CA GLY A 30 -2.90 4.46 10.29
C GLY A 30 -1.48 3.92 10.31
N MET A 31 -1.22 2.79 9.69
CA MET A 31 0.12 2.23 9.50
C MET A 31 0.69 2.77 8.20
N ILE A 32 1.15 4.03 8.21
CA ILE A 32 1.70 4.68 7.02
C ILE A 32 2.92 3.91 6.52
N THR A 33 2.90 3.56 5.25
CA THR A 33 3.96 2.87 4.53
C THR A 33 4.73 3.81 3.63
N ASP A 34 4.03 4.80 3.05
CA ASP A 34 4.64 5.80 2.18
C ASP A 34 3.86 7.12 2.20
N ALA A 35 4.54 8.19 1.82
CA ALA A 35 3.96 9.54 1.76
C ALA A 35 4.66 10.40 0.71
N ILE A 36 3.89 11.23 0.00
CA ILE A 36 4.42 12.15 -1.03
C ILE A 36 3.87 13.55 -0.83
N TRP A 37 4.69 14.55 -1.15
CA TRP A 37 4.32 15.94 -1.16
C TRP A 37 4.08 16.42 -2.58
N LYS A 38 2.86 16.86 -2.88
CA LYS A 38 2.47 17.38 -4.18
C LYS A 38 1.44 18.50 -4.02
N ASP A 39 1.50 19.53 -4.84
CA ASP A 39 0.43 20.52 -4.94
C ASP A 39 -0.71 19.92 -5.76
N ILE A 40 -1.78 19.47 -5.10
CA ILE A 40 -2.90 18.77 -5.74
C ILE A 40 -3.99 19.75 -6.15
N ASN A 41 -4.18 20.80 -5.36
CA ASN A 41 -5.25 21.79 -5.58
C ASN A 41 -4.78 23.01 -6.35
N LYS A 42 -3.52 23.03 -6.83
CA LYS A 42 -2.89 24.11 -7.62
C LYS A 42 -2.87 25.47 -6.90
N ASP A 43 -2.77 25.46 -5.54
CA ASP A 43 -2.69 26.70 -4.75
C ASP A 43 -1.24 27.17 -4.49
N GLY A 44 -0.26 26.48 -5.06
CA GLY A 44 1.17 26.76 -4.92
C GLY A 44 1.81 26.20 -3.66
N LYS A 45 1.06 25.50 -2.82
CA LYS A 45 1.58 24.83 -1.61
C LYS A 45 1.53 23.31 -1.81
N LYS A 46 2.52 22.63 -1.25
CA LYS A 46 2.53 21.17 -1.31
C LYS A 46 1.57 20.59 -0.26
N ASP A 47 0.65 19.78 -0.71
CA ASP A 47 -0.23 18.94 0.08
C ASP A 47 0.45 17.61 0.41
N LEU A 48 -0.02 16.90 1.43
CA LEU A 48 0.51 15.60 1.83
C LEU A 48 -0.47 14.50 1.43
N ILE A 49 0.02 13.49 0.75
CA ILE A 49 -0.69 12.25 0.46
C ILE A 49 -0.01 11.14 1.24
N THR A 50 -0.78 10.32 1.97
CA THR A 50 -0.26 9.15 2.67
C THR A 50 -0.99 7.89 2.24
N VAL A 51 -0.27 6.79 2.19
CA VAL A 51 -0.82 5.44 2.01
C VAL A 51 -0.44 4.58 3.20
N SER A 52 -1.27 3.59 3.50
CA SER A 52 -1.13 2.77 4.71
C SER A 52 -1.54 1.32 4.44
N GLU A 53 -0.96 0.39 5.19
CA GLU A 53 -1.51 -0.96 5.25
C GLU A 53 -2.83 -0.97 6.03
N TRP A 54 -3.78 -1.79 5.60
CA TRP A 54 -5.09 -1.98 6.24
C TRP A 54 -5.90 -0.70 6.39
N ASP A 55 -5.74 0.23 5.46
CA ASP A 55 -6.42 1.53 5.51
C ASP A 55 -6.60 2.08 4.08
N THR A 56 -7.12 3.30 3.98
CA THR A 56 -7.34 4.01 2.72
C THR A 56 -6.22 5.02 2.47
N PRO A 57 -5.93 5.39 1.21
CA PRO A 57 -5.10 6.55 0.90
C PRO A 57 -5.74 7.81 1.48
N LYS A 58 -4.95 8.74 1.99
CA LYS A 58 -5.45 9.97 2.61
C LYS A 58 -4.76 11.19 2.04
N ILE A 59 -5.54 12.22 1.78
CA ILE A 59 -5.07 13.53 1.31
C ILE A 59 -5.20 14.53 2.46
N TYR A 60 -4.16 15.32 2.66
CA TYR A 60 -4.14 16.40 3.64
C TYR A 60 -3.75 17.70 2.94
N ILE A 61 -4.67 18.63 2.87
CA ILE A 61 -4.47 19.93 2.21
C ILE A 61 -3.71 20.87 3.13
N ASN A 62 -2.68 21.47 2.57
CA ASN A 62 -1.86 22.48 3.23
C ASN A 62 -2.44 23.88 3.01
N ASN A 63 -3.15 24.40 3.98
CA ASN A 63 -3.68 25.77 3.91
C ASN A 63 -2.65 26.88 4.27
N GLY A 64 -1.36 26.52 4.37
CA GLY A 64 -0.27 27.40 4.78
C GLY A 64 -0.09 27.55 6.30
N ARG A 65 -0.96 26.90 7.09
CA ARG A 65 -0.87 26.86 8.56
C ARG A 65 -0.98 25.46 9.12
N ARG A 66 -1.79 24.61 8.49
CA ARG A 66 -2.10 23.24 8.92
C ARG A 66 -2.31 22.33 7.72
N LEU A 67 -2.05 21.05 7.94
CA LEU A 67 -2.49 19.95 7.10
C LEU A 67 -3.87 19.51 7.59
N ILE A 68 -4.88 19.61 6.73
CA ILE A 68 -6.27 19.28 7.05
C ILE A 68 -6.69 18.11 6.17
N LYS A 69 -7.21 17.04 6.79
CA LYS A 69 -7.70 15.88 6.03
C LYS A 69 -8.82 16.29 5.07
N GLN A 70 -8.61 16.01 3.78
CA GLN A 70 -9.57 16.21 2.72
C GLN A 70 -10.34 14.92 2.48
N LYS A 71 -11.68 15.00 2.50
CA LYS A 71 -12.54 13.88 2.12
C LYS A 71 -12.51 13.69 0.60
N SER A 72 -12.37 12.45 0.16
CA SER A 72 -12.34 12.09 -1.26
C SER A 72 -12.94 10.69 -1.47
N THR A 73 -13.12 10.26 -2.72
CA THR A 73 -13.53 8.88 -3.04
C THR A 73 -12.44 7.85 -2.73
N LEU A 74 -11.20 8.27 -2.47
CA LEU A 74 -10.14 7.39 -1.98
C LEU A 74 -10.43 6.82 -0.59
N ASP A 75 -11.27 7.48 0.21
CA ASP A 75 -11.66 7.02 1.55
C ASP A 75 -12.41 5.67 1.54
N ASP A 76 -12.83 5.18 0.37
CA ASP A 76 -13.49 3.88 0.19
C ASP A 76 -12.52 2.78 -0.30
N LEU A 77 -11.26 3.12 -0.62
CA LEU A 77 -10.27 2.21 -1.18
C LEU A 77 -9.41 1.56 -0.10
N PHE A 78 -9.97 0.63 0.67
CA PHE A 78 -9.24 -0.10 1.69
C PHE A 78 -8.29 -1.12 1.06
N GLY A 79 -6.98 -0.98 1.31
CA GLY A 79 -5.93 -1.81 0.72
C GLY A 79 -4.77 -2.10 1.66
N MET A 80 -3.82 -2.85 1.15
CA MET A 80 -2.48 -3.05 1.72
C MET A 80 -1.48 -2.23 0.92
N TRP A 81 -1.63 -0.91 1.01
CA TRP A 81 -0.86 0.01 0.21
C TRP A 81 0.58 0.06 0.67
N ASN A 82 1.54 -0.02 -0.26
CA ASN A 82 2.98 -0.01 0.03
C ASN A 82 3.65 1.29 -0.38
N VAL A 83 3.22 1.89 -1.48
CA VAL A 83 3.87 3.05 -2.11
C VAL A 83 2.87 3.90 -2.85
N VAL A 84 3.11 5.20 -2.93
CA VAL A 84 2.36 6.16 -3.75
C VAL A 84 3.29 6.96 -4.64
N GLU A 85 2.94 7.14 -5.91
CA GLU A 85 3.54 8.10 -6.82
C GLU A 85 2.46 9.02 -7.38
N ALA A 86 2.80 10.27 -7.70
CA ALA A 86 1.85 11.30 -8.10
C ALA A 86 2.33 12.04 -9.34
N ALA A 87 1.56 11.95 -10.42
CA ALA A 87 1.85 12.56 -11.70
C ALA A 87 0.56 12.88 -12.46
N ASP A 88 0.63 13.81 -13.39
CA ASP A 88 -0.40 14.04 -14.40
C ASP A 88 -0.17 13.01 -15.51
N LEU A 89 -0.99 11.96 -15.56
CA LEU A 89 -0.78 10.79 -16.43
C LEU A 89 -1.52 10.88 -17.77
N ASP A 90 -2.50 11.77 -17.87
CA ASP A 90 -3.29 11.98 -19.10
C ASP A 90 -3.19 13.39 -19.67
N ASN A 91 -2.32 14.21 -19.07
CA ASN A 91 -2.04 15.58 -19.49
C ASN A 91 -3.26 16.53 -19.43
N ASP A 92 -4.19 16.27 -18.51
CA ASP A 92 -5.33 17.17 -18.24
C ASP A 92 -4.97 18.27 -17.24
N GLY A 93 -3.78 18.16 -16.65
CA GLY A 93 -3.20 19.09 -15.69
C GLY A 93 -3.55 18.75 -14.24
N ASP A 94 -4.41 17.78 -13.94
CA ASP A 94 -4.70 17.32 -12.59
C ASP A 94 -3.71 16.23 -12.17
N ILE A 95 -3.53 16.03 -10.89
CA ILE A 95 -2.57 15.05 -10.37
C ILE A 95 -3.29 13.75 -10.06
N ASP A 96 -2.87 12.69 -10.75
CA ASP A 96 -3.26 11.31 -10.50
C ASP A 96 -2.35 10.63 -9.49
N PHE A 97 -2.81 9.53 -8.91
CA PHE A 97 -2.00 8.71 -8.00
C PHE A 97 -1.85 7.30 -8.53
N ILE A 98 -0.61 6.79 -8.52
CA ILE A 98 -0.34 5.37 -8.71
C ILE A 98 -0.13 4.78 -7.33
N LEU A 99 -0.98 3.82 -6.97
CA LEU A 99 -1.04 3.22 -5.65
C LEU A 99 -0.56 1.77 -5.73
N GLY A 100 0.66 1.51 -5.24
CA GLY A 100 1.26 0.18 -5.19
C GLY A 100 0.66 -0.66 -4.05
N ASN A 101 0.27 -1.89 -4.36
CA ASN A 101 -0.39 -2.81 -3.44
C ASN A 101 0.27 -4.20 -3.47
N GLN A 102 -0.29 -5.20 -2.78
CA GLN A 102 0.24 -6.56 -2.71
C GLN A 102 0.07 -7.38 -3.99
N GLY A 103 -0.80 -6.93 -4.91
CA GLY A 103 -1.16 -7.68 -6.10
C GLY A 103 -2.22 -8.75 -5.83
N SER A 104 -2.78 -9.30 -6.91
CA SER A 104 -3.89 -10.27 -6.83
C SER A 104 -3.44 -11.74 -6.81
N ASN A 105 -2.13 -12.01 -6.97
CA ASN A 105 -1.56 -13.36 -6.92
C ASN A 105 -1.20 -13.78 -5.47
N THR A 106 -2.20 -13.74 -4.60
CA THR A 106 -2.08 -14.09 -3.18
C THR A 106 -3.24 -15.00 -2.78
N ILE A 107 -3.09 -15.72 -1.67
CA ILE A 107 -4.17 -16.51 -1.07
C ILE A 107 -5.29 -15.62 -0.49
N HIS A 108 -4.98 -14.37 -0.19
CA HIS A 108 -5.92 -13.40 0.35
C HIS A 108 -6.73 -12.78 -0.80
N LYS A 109 -7.74 -13.54 -1.28
CA LYS A 109 -8.65 -13.02 -2.31
C LYS A 109 -9.61 -12.03 -1.67
N THR A 110 -9.54 -10.79 -2.10
CA THR A 110 -10.32 -9.69 -1.55
C THR A 110 -11.14 -8.98 -2.63
N SER A 111 -12.31 -8.49 -2.26
CA SER A 111 -13.17 -7.61 -3.05
C SER A 111 -14.00 -6.71 -2.11
N SER A 112 -14.73 -5.76 -2.66
CA SER A 112 -15.65 -4.91 -1.89
C SER A 112 -16.74 -5.72 -1.16
N GLU A 113 -17.24 -6.79 -1.80
CA GLU A 113 -18.26 -7.66 -1.19
C GLU A 113 -17.64 -8.68 -0.23
N ASN A 114 -16.39 -9.07 -0.45
CA ASN A 114 -15.69 -10.10 0.32
C ASN A 114 -14.32 -9.58 0.78
N PRO A 115 -14.27 -8.58 1.70
CA PRO A 115 -13.01 -8.05 2.20
C PRO A 115 -12.26 -9.08 3.07
N VAL A 116 -10.95 -9.00 3.05
CA VAL A 116 -10.12 -9.58 4.11
C VAL A 116 -10.12 -8.63 5.29
N LYS A 117 -10.39 -9.14 6.50
CA LYS A 117 -10.45 -8.34 7.72
C LYS A 117 -9.36 -8.77 8.69
N MET A 118 -8.90 -7.85 9.50
CA MET A 118 -8.02 -8.08 10.64
C MET A 118 -8.69 -7.57 11.91
N TRP A 119 -8.88 -8.47 12.86
CA TRP A 119 -9.45 -8.20 14.17
C TRP A 119 -8.33 -8.12 15.20
N VAL A 120 -8.28 -7.05 15.97
CA VAL A 120 -7.22 -6.77 16.95
C VAL A 120 -7.86 -6.57 18.31
N ASN A 121 -7.57 -7.45 19.25
CA ASN A 121 -8.05 -7.41 20.65
C ASN A 121 -7.22 -8.32 21.52
N ASP A 122 -7.41 -8.23 22.82
CA ASP A 122 -7.06 -9.28 23.79
C ASP A 122 -8.23 -10.30 23.82
N PHE A 123 -8.11 -11.36 23.01
CA PHE A 123 -9.21 -12.31 22.78
C PHE A 123 -9.43 -13.30 23.92
N ASP A 124 -8.48 -13.48 24.83
CA ASP A 124 -8.59 -14.39 25.97
C ASP A 124 -8.39 -13.72 27.34
N ASN A 125 -8.35 -12.37 27.37
CA ASN A 125 -8.16 -11.52 28.55
C ASN A 125 -6.89 -11.84 29.34
N ASN A 126 -5.80 -12.13 28.64
CA ASN A 126 -4.50 -12.41 29.25
C ASN A 126 -3.57 -11.17 29.31
N GLY A 127 -4.01 -10.00 28.82
CA GLY A 127 -3.25 -8.76 28.74
C GLY A 127 -2.38 -8.64 27.50
N THR A 128 -2.43 -9.60 26.57
CA THR A 128 -1.71 -9.60 25.31
C THR A 128 -2.69 -9.31 24.18
N ILE A 129 -2.25 -8.53 23.19
CA ILE A 129 -3.07 -8.21 22.01
C ILE A 129 -2.77 -9.21 20.90
N GLU A 130 -3.80 -9.90 20.43
CA GLU A 130 -3.73 -10.78 19.27
C GLU A 130 -4.31 -10.13 18.03
N GLN A 131 -3.89 -10.65 16.88
CA GLN A 131 -4.35 -10.25 15.54
C GLN A 131 -4.91 -11.48 14.82
N ILE A 132 -6.19 -11.44 14.46
CA ILE A 132 -6.86 -12.51 13.74
C ILE A 132 -7.31 -12.03 12.39
N MET A 133 -6.69 -12.55 11.32
CA MET A 133 -7.14 -12.29 9.96
C MET A 133 -8.27 -13.24 9.56
N THR A 134 -9.26 -12.70 8.84
CA THR A 134 -10.42 -13.46 8.36
C THR A 134 -10.69 -13.16 6.89
N ASN A 135 -11.18 -14.18 6.17
CA ASN A 135 -11.83 -14.02 4.88
C ASN A 135 -13.33 -13.91 5.07
N HIS A 136 -13.96 -12.90 4.47
CA HIS A 136 -15.42 -12.78 4.43
C HIS A 136 -15.98 -13.72 3.35
N LYS A 137 -16.95 -14.56 3.71
CA LYS A 137 -17.59 -15.48 2.77
C LYS A 137 -19.00 -15.82 3.26
N ASN A 138 -20.00 -15.71 2.36
CA ASN A 138 -21.40 -16.03 2.66
C ASN A 138 -21.93 -15.30 3.93
N GLY A 139 -21.57 -14.02 4.08
CA GLY A 139 -22.02 -13.21 5.22
C GLY A 139 -21.32 -13.49 6.56
N LYS A 140 -20.29 -14.34 6.58
CA LYS A 140 -19.52 -14.68 7.78
C LYS A 140 -18.01 -14.50 7.57
N ASP A 141 -17.30 -14.26 8.66
CA ASP A 141 -15.85 -14.07 8.68
C ASP A 141 -15.15 -15.34 9.22
N TYR A 142 -14.33 -15.98 8.37
CA TYR A 142 -13.63 -17.23 8.70
C TYR A 142 -12.14 -16.95 8.91
N PRO A 143 -11.53 -17.43 10.02
CA PRO A 143 -10.11 -17.27 10.26
C PRO A 143 -9.25 -17.85 9.14
N ILE A 144 -8.25 -17.10 8.69
CA ILE A 144 -7.26 -17.55 7.70
C ILE A 144 -6.21 -18.42 8.37
N HIS A 145 -5.94 -18.15 9.64
CA HIS A 145 -4.97 -18.90 10.44
C HIS A 145 -5.36 -20.37 10.60
N MET A 146 -4.37 -21.24 10.43
CA MET A 146 -4.56 -22.65 10.78
C MET A 146 -4.81 -22.82 12.28
N LYS A 147 -5.59 -23.84 12.65
CA LYS A 147 -5.88 -24.13 14.07
C LYS A 147 -4.63 -24.11 14.95
N LYS A 148 -3.53 -24.75 14.49
CA LYS A 148 -2.26 -24.82 15.24
C LYS A 148 -1.69 -23.42 15.55
N GLU A 149 -1.79 -22.50 14.63
CA GLU A 149 -1.29 -21.14 14.80
C GLU A 149 -2.14 -20.36 15.80
N LEU A 150 -3.46 -20.38 15.60
CA LEU A 150 -4.37 -19.62 16.45
C LEU A 150 -4.37 -20.17 17.88
N THR A 151 -4.34 -21.51 18.06
CA THR A 151 -4.30 -22.14 19.39
C THR A 151 -2.92 -22.06 20.07
N ALA A 152 -1.86 -21.67 19.36
CA ALA A 152 -0.58 -21.37 19.97
C ALA A 152 -0.60 -20.02 20.70
N GLN A 153 -1.37 -19.06 20.19
CA GLN A 153 -1.60 -17.76 20.82
C GLN A 153 -2.73 -17.84 21.84
N LEU A 154 -3.86 -18.44 21.45
CA LEU A 154 -5.11 -18.51 22.23
C LEU A 154 -5.35 -19.96 22.72
N VAL A 155 -4.71 -20.30 23.84
CA VAL A 155 -4.74 -21.67 24.39
C VAL A 155 -6.16 -22.12 24.75
N SER A 156 -7.04 -21.20 25.15
CA SER A 156 -8.45 -21.45 25.43
C SER A 156 -9.19 -22.16 24.30
N LEU A 157 -8.91 -21.77 23.04
CA LEU A 157 -9.50 -22.38 21.85
C LEU A 157 -9.13 -23.85 21.64
N LYS A 158 -8.02 -24.32 22.22
CA LYS A 158 -7.57 -25.70 22.06
C LYS A 158 -8.55 -26.69 22.65
N LYS A 159 -9.14 -26.38 23.81
CA LYS A 159 -10.11 -27.23 24.50
C LYS A 159 -11.47 -27.27 23.77
N GLN A 160 -11.87 -26.15 23.17
CA GLN A 160 -13.14 -26.01 22.48
C GLN A 160 -13.16 -26.59 21.06
N ASN A 161 -11.99 -26.81 20.46
CA ASN A 161 -11.83 -27.25 19.09
C ASN A 161 -10.83 -28.41 19.00
N LEU A 162 -11.26 -29.63 19.36
CA LEU A 162 -10.37 -30.80 19.41
C LEU A 162 -9.86 -31.21 18.02
N LYS A 163 -10.73 -31.14 17.01
CA LYS A 163 -10.38 -31.51 15.60
C LYS A 163 -10.16 -30.27 14.73
N ALA A 164 -9.17 -30.32 13.85
CA ALA A 164 -8.91 -29.27 12.89
C ALA A 164 -10.06 -29.11 11.87
N SER A 165 -10.74 -30.21 11.50
CA SER A 165 -11.89 -30.20 10.62
C SER A 165 -13.13 -29.52 11.20
N GLU A 166 -13.26 -29.48 12.52
CA GLU A 166 -14.34 -28.75 13.22
C GLU A 166 -14.01 -27.27 13.28
N TYR A 167 -12.76 -26.93 13.60
CA TYR A 167 -12.27 -25.55 13.59
C TYR A 167 -12.43 -24.90 12.22
N ALA A 168 -12.05 -25.60 11.14
CA ALA A 168 -12.07 -25.05 9.77
C ALA A 168 -13.47 -24.67 9.26
N LYS A 169 -14.52 -25.10 9.94
CA LYS A 169 -15.92 -24.78 9.59
C LYS A 169 -16.48 -23.62 10.38
N LYS A 170 -15.80 -23.17 11.41
CA LYS A 170 -16.29 -22.14 12.32
C LYS A 170 -15.88 -20.75 11.85
N SER A 171 -16.83 -19.87 11.84
CA SER A 171 -16.62 -18.44 11.72
C SER A 171 -16.08 -17.85 13.02
N ILE A 172 -15.57 -16.64 12.97
CA ILE A 172 -14.95 -15.98 14.12
C ILE A 172 -15.94 -15.75 15.28
N ASP A 173 -17.21 -15.45 14.95
CA ASP A 173 -18.33 -15.32 15.90
C ASP A 173 -18.77 -16.65 16.54
N GLU A 174 -18.41 -17.80 15.96
CA GLU A 174 -18.59 -19.12 16.53
C GLU A 174 -17.39 -19.56 17.41
N LEU A 175 -16.28 -18.84 17.33
CA LEU A 175 -15.06 -19.09 18.12
C LEU A 175 -14.99 -18.21 19.38
N PHE A 176 -15.55 -16.99 19.32
CA PHE A 176 -15.46 -16.00 20.38
C PHE A 176 -16.84 -15.41 20.72
N LEU A 177 -16.98 -14.88 21.92
CA LEU A 177 -18.22 -14.23 22.36
C LEU A 177 -18.45 -12.89 21.63
N PRO A 178 -19.69 -12.50 21.35
CA PRO A 178 -20.01 -11.22 20.69
C PRO A 178 -19.40 -10.01 21.39
N SER A 179 -19.35 -9.97 22.70
CA SER A 179 -18.78 -8.88 23.50
C SER A 179 -17.29 -8.63 23.24
N ILE A 180 -16.57 -9.64 22.74
CA ILE A 180 -15.16 -9.49 22.37
C ILE A 180 -15.04 -8.65 21.10
N PHE A 181 -15.96 -8.81 20.14
CA PHE A 181 -15.93 -8.06 18.89
C PHE A 181 -16.35 -6.62 19.03
N GLU A 182 -17.29 -6.32 19.93
CA GLU A 182 -17.73 -4.95 20.20
C GLU A 182 -16.58 -4.03 20.64
N ASN A 183 -15.57 -4.62 21.28
CA ASN A 183 -14.37 -3.90 21.72
C ASN A 183 -13.16 -4.09 20.81
N SER A 184 -13.27 -4.85 19.72
CA SER A 184 -12.18 -5.11 18.80
C SER A 184 -11.98 -3.97 17.81
N ILE A 185 -10.71 -3.67 17.51
CA ILE A 185 -10.39 -2.83 16.36
C ILE A 185 -10.47 -3.71 15.12
N MET A 186 -11.36 -3.35 14.18
CA MET A 186 -11.48 -4.03 12.90
C MET A 186 -10.82 -3.18 11.81
N LYS A 187 -9.91 -3.81 11.06
CA LYS A 187 -9.29 -3.29 9.85
C LYS A 187 -9.70 -4.15 8.67
N GLN A 188 -9.69 -3.61 7.46
CA GLN A 188 -10.05 -4.39 6.27
C GLN A 188 -9.20 -4.03 5.07
N SER A 189 -9.17 -4.95 4.10
CA SER A 189 -8.67 -4.73 2.74
C SER A 189 -9.72 -5.24 1.76
N SER A 190 -10.16 -4.38 0.85
CA SER A 190 -11.17 -4.68 -0.17
C SER A 190 -10.59 -4.66 -1.59
N ILE A 191 -9.35 -4.20 -1.73
CA ILE A 191 -8.62 -4.18 -2.99
C ILE A 191 -7.18 -4.62 -2.77
N SER A 192 -6.68 -5.52 -3.62
CA SER A 192 -5.29 -6.01 -3.58
C SER A 192 -4.46 -5.57 -4.79
N GLU A 193 -5.11 -5.10 -5.84
CA GLU A 193 -4.44 -4.68 -7.07
C GLU A 193 -3.69 -3.36 -6.89
N THR A 194 -2.56 -3.25 -7.57
CA THR A 194 -1.90 -1.97 -7.86
C THR A 194 -2.71 -1.24 -8.91
N ILE A 195 -3.05 0.03 -8.66
CA ILE A 195 -4.00 0.81 -9.46
C ILE A 195 -3.48 2.20 -9.78
N ILE A 196 -4.14 2.85 -10.73
CA ILE A 196 -4.14 4.29 -10.89
C ILE A 196 -5.47 4.81 -10.33
N ALA A 197 -5.41 5.79 -9.45
CA ALA A 197 -6.53 6.62 -9.02
C ALA A 197 -6.49 7.89 -9.85
N VAL A 198 -7.36 7.95 -10.87
CA VAL A 198 -7.44 9.06 -11.83
C VAL A 198 -8.25 10.19 -11.19
N ASN A 199 -7.71 11.39 -11.20
CA ASN A 199 -8.36 12.57 -10.64
C ASN A 199 -9.38 13.14 -11.61
N GLU A 200 -10.67 13.05 -11.27
CA GLU A 200 -11.79 13.56 -12.07
C GLU A 200 -12.23 14.97 -11.61
N GLY A 201 -11.40 15.64 -10.80
CA GLY A 201 -11.77 16.90 -10.16
C GLY A 201 -12.70 16.72 -8.92
N ASP A 202 -12.93 17.80 -8.18
CA ASP A 202 -13.81 17.82 -7.00
C ASP A 202 -13.53 16.70 -5.97
N TRP A 203 -12.27 16.28 -5.83
CA TRP A 203 -11.81 15.19 -4.94
C TRP A 203 -12.43 13.82 -5.28
N LYS A 204 -12.85 13.65 -6.51
CA LYS A 204 -13.33 12.38 -7.05
C LYS A 204 -12.21 11.71 -7.82
N PHE A 205 -11.97 10.46 -7.51
CA PHE A 205 -10.99 9.64 -8.17
C PHE A 205 -11.67 8.40 -8.73
N SER A 206 -11.45 8.09 -9.99
CA SER A 206 -11.86 6.83 -10.60
C SER A 206 -10.70 5.83 -10.55
N VAL A 207 -11.03 4.53 -10.49
CA VAL A 207 -10.02 3.47 -10.35
C VAL A 207 -9.75 2.84 -11.70
N LYS A 208 -8.50 2.87 -12.14
CA LYS A 208 -8.01 2.16 -13.31
C LYS A 208 -7.01 1.08 -12.91
N LYS A 209 -7.30 -0.16 -13.29
CA LYS A 209 -6.40 -1.31 -13.03
C LYS A 209 -5.26 -1.33 -14.03
N LEU A 210 -4.06 -1.57 -13.54
CA LEU A 210 -2.88 -1.81 -14.35
C LEU A 210 -2.85 -3.23 -14.94
N PRO A 211 -2.03 -3.51 -15.96
CA PRO A 211 -1.92 -4.83 -16.58
C PRO A 211 -1.69 -5.96 -15.57
N SER A 212 -2.20 -7.16 -15.87
CA SER A 212 -2.16 -8.33 -14.98
C SER A 212 -0.74 -8.74 -14.57
N ARG A 213 0.26 -8.46 -15.39
CA ARG A 213 1.67 -8.71 -15.07
C ARG A 213 2.14 -7.94 -13.83
N VAL A 214 1.64 -6.72 -13.61
CA VAL A 214 1.94 -5.92 -12.41
C VAL A 214 1.35 -6.55 -11.15
N GLN A 215 0.26 -7.30 -11.30
CA GLN A 215 -0.52 -7.86 -10.19
C GLN A 215 0.04 -9.19 -9.65
N LEU A 216 1.19 -9.65 -10.15
CA LEU A 216 1.74 -10.96 -9.77
C LEU A 216 2.41 -10.97 -8.39
N SER A 217 2.85 -9.81 -7.89
CA SER A 217 3.44 -9.65 -6.56
C SER A 217 3.27 -8.20 -6.08
N CYS A 218 3.76 -7.89 -4.87
CA CYS A 218 3.65 -6.52 -4.37
C CYS A 218 4.50 -5.53 -5.18
N VAL A 219 4.03 -4.28 -5.20
CA VAL A 219 4.74 -3.12 -5.73
C VAL A 219 5.11 -2.23 -4.56
N CYS A 220 6.41 -1.97 -4.37
CA CYS A 220 6.95 -1.19 -3.26
C CYS A 220 7.78 0.01 -3.72
N GLY A 221 8.07 0.10 -5.02
CA GLY A 221 8.75 1.23 -5.63
C GLY A 221 8.13 1.56 -6.98
N ILE A 222 7.87 2.84 -7.22
CA ILE A 222 7.28 3.39 -8.45
C ILE A 222 8.07 4.62 -8.85
N VAL A 223 8.28 4.79 -10.14
CA VAL A 223 8.81 6.02 -10.76
C VAL A 223 8.05 6.29 -12.04
N CYS A 224 7.64 7.56 -12.23
CA CYS A 224 7.08 8.07 -13.46
C CYS A 224 8.12 8.93 -14.19
N THR A 225 8.41 8.60 -15.42
CA THR A 225 9.33 9.36 -16.29
C THR A 225 9.10 8.95 -17.74
N ASP A 226 9.30 9.87 -18.66
CA ASP A 226 9.32 9.58 -20.10
C ASP A 226 10.63 8.85 -20.42
N ILE A 227 10.55 7.55 -20.75
CA ILE A 227 11.72 6.68 -20.97
C ILE A 227 12.13 6.67 -22.45
N ASN A 228 11.14 6.82 -23.35
CA ASN A 228 11.29 6.67 -24.78
C ASN A 228 11.30 8.01 -25.52
N ASN A 229 11.19 9.12 -24.80
CA ASN A 229 11.14 10.51 -25.33
C ASN A 229 9.98 10.76 -26.30
N ASP A 230 8.81 10.14 -26.03
CA ASP A 230 7.59 10.38 -26.83
C ASP A 230 6.71 11.50 -26.25
N GLY A 231 7.10 12.08 -25.12
CA GLY A 231 6.40 13.16 -24.42
C GLY A 231 5.31 12.67 -23.45
N HIS A 232 5.15 11.37 -23.29
CA HIS A 232 4.22 10.77 -22.34
C HIS A 232 4.94 10.14 -21.15
N LEU A 233 4.28 10.12 -20.00
CA LEU A 233 4.87 9.51 -18.82
C LEU A 233 4.72 7.98 -18.86
N ASP A 234 5.85 7.32 -18.68
CA ASP A 234 5.95 5.89 -18.49
C ASP A 234 6.06 5.55 -17.01
N ILE A 235 5.81 4.30 -16.65
CA ILE A 235 5.85 3.85 -15.26
C ILE A 235 6.86 2.70 -15.12
N ILE A 236 7.83 2.86 -14.18
CA ILE A 236 8.72 1.79 -13.76
C ILE A 236 8.31 1.35 -12.36
N MET A 237 8.12 0.04 -12.17
CA MET A 237 7.70 -0.53 -10.89
C MET A 237 8.56 -1.73 -10.49
N ALA A 238 8.78 -1.88 -9.20
CA ALA A 238 9.38 -3.08 -8.62
C ALA A 238 8.88 -3.31 -7.19
N GLY A 239 9.10 -4.51 -6.66
CA GLY A 239 8.63 -4.84 -5.31
C GLY A 239 9.14 -6.19 -4.85
N ASN A 240 8.28 -7.05 -4.39
CA ASN A 240 8.41 -8.33 -3.71
C ASN A 240 8.42 -8.21 -2.19
N ASN A 241 7.95 -9.27 -1.53
CA ASN A 241 8.01 -9.42 -0.08
C ASN A 241 8.38 -10.88 0.25
N PHE A 242 9.57 -11.09 0.79
CA PHE A 242 10.10 -12.41 1.11
C PHE A 242 9.80 -12.85 2.54
N GLU A 243 9.30 -11.96 3.38
CA GLU A 243 9.02 -12.21 4.79
C GLU A 243 7.64 -12.80 5.05
N PHE A 244 6.87 -13.10 4.00
CA PHE A 244 5.61 -13.84 4.16
C PHE A 244 5.86 -15.19 4.82
N LYS A 245 4.96 -15.58 5.74
CA LYS A 245 5.05 -16.89 6.39
C LYS A 245 5.06 -17.99 5.32
N PRO A 246 5.90 -19.03 5.44
CA PRO A 246 6.08 -20.05 4.41
C PRO A 246 4.80 -20.72 3.93
N GLN A 247 3.80 -20.89 4.81
CA GLN A 247 2.50 -21.50 4.48
C GLN A 247 1.62 -20.61 3.56
N TYR A 248 1.94 -19.31 3.43
CA TYR A 248 1.18 -18.37 2.60
C TYR A 248 1.87 -18.04 1.27
N SER A 249 3.03 -18.67 1.00
CA SER A 249 3.92 -18.40 -0.13
C SER A 249 4.60 -17.02 -0.08
N ARG A 250 5.79 -16.94 -0.64
CA ARG A 250 6.48 -15.66 -0.81
C ARG A 250 5.81 -14.87 -1.94
N LEU A 251 5.80 -13.55 -1.80
CA LEU A 251 5.46 -12.64 -2.88
C LEU A 251 6.75 -12.31 -3.64
N ASP A 252 7.14 -13.15 -4.61
CA ASP A 252 8.43 -13.08 -5.31
C ASP A 252 8.32 -13.11 -6.86
N ALA A 253 7.11 -12.92 -7.37
CA ALA A 253 6.83 -12.99 -8.80
C ALA A 253 6.98 -11.64 -9.54
N ASN A 254 7.42 -10.58 -8.86
CA ASN A 254 7.72 -9.29 -9.49
C ASN A 254 9.20 -9.24 -9.89
N TYR A 255 9.48 -9.23 -11.18
CA TYR A 255 10.83 -9.13 -11.72
C TYR A 255 11.14 -7.73 -12.25
N GLY A 256 10.39 -6.74 -11.82
CA GLY A 256 10.38 -5.39 -12.37
C GLY A 256 9.36 -5.27 -13.50
N SER A 257 8.79 -4.10 -13.66
CA SER A 257 7.83 -3.80 -14.73
C SER A 257 8.14 -2.43 -15.31
N VAL A 258 8.14 -2.36 -16.63
CA VAL A 258 8.16 -1.10 -17.38
C VAL A 258 6.87 -1.05 -18.19
N LEU A 259 6.13 0.03 -18.05
CA LEU A 259 4.87 0.28 -18.73
C LEU A 259 5.03 1.55 -19.56
N LEU A 260 4.93 1.44 -20.89
CA LEU A 260 4.92 2.63 -21.75
C LEU A 260 3.51 3.23 -21.76
N GLY A 261 3.43 4.53 -21.50
CA GLY A 261 2.21 5.31 -21.49
C GLY A 261 1.89 5.86 -22.88
N ASP A 262 0.60 6.09 -23.14
CA ASP A 262 0.12 6.71 -24.38
C ASP A 262 -0.41 8.14 -24.17
N GLY A 263 -0.24 8.70 -22.96
CA GLY A 263 -0.74 10.01 -22.57
C GLY A 263 -2.27 10.10 -22.38
N ASN A 264 -2.98 8.96 -22.45
CA ASN A 264 -4.43 8.86 -22.23
C ASN A 264 -4.74 7.72 -21.25
N LEU A 265 -3.89 7.53 -20.26
CA LEU A 265 -3.98 6.46 -19.25
C LEU A 265 -3.83 5.04 -19.82
N GLY A 266 -3.54 4.85 -21.11
CA GLY A 266 -3.21 3.55 -21.69
C GLY A 266 -1.77 3.18 -21.35
N PHE A 267 -1.54 1.99 -20.76
CA PHE A 267 -0.22 1.54 -20.37
C PHE A 267 0.08 0.17 -20.94
N THR A 268 1.16 0.05 -21.73
CA THR A 268 1.60 -1.18 -22.38
C THR A 268 2.82 -1.75 -21.67
N TRP A 269 2.67 -2.94 -21.08
CA TRP A 269 3.76 -3.64 -20.42
C TRP A 269 4.84 -4.06 -21.41
N GLN A 270 6.11 -3.82 -21.06
CA GLN A 270 7.27 -4.15 -21.90
C GLN A 270 7.89 -5.48 -21.48
N GLU A 271 8.26 -6.30 -22.49
CA GLU A 271 9.00 -7.54 -22.22
C GLU A 271 10.38 -7.22 -21.65
N TYR A 272 10.89 -8.12 -20.78
CA TYR A 272 12.16 -7.92 -20.07
C TYR A 272 13.37 -7.70 -20.98
N ASN A 273 13.40 -8.36 -22.13
CA ASN A 273 14.46 -8.20 -23.13
C ASN A 273 14.33 -6.88 -23.92
N ALA A 274 13.17 -6.28 -23.99
CA ALA A 274 12.98 -4.97 -24.60
C ALA A 274 13.35 -3.85 -23.61
N SER A 275 12.87 -3.94 -22.36
CA SER A 275 13.13 -2.91 -21.35
C SER A 275 14.52 -2.98 -20.73
N GLY A 276 15.15 -4.16 -20.71
CA GLY A 276 16.41 -4.38 -20.00
C GLY A 276 16.31 -4.29 -18.47
N PHE A 277 15.12 -3.96 -17.92
CA PHE A 277 14.90 -3.81 -16.49
C PHE A 277 14.46 -5.13 -15.88
N VAL A 278 15.41 -5.84 -15.25
CA VAL A 278 15.15 -7.10 -14.55
C VAL A 278 15.73 -7.04 -13.14
N ILE A 279 14.84 -7.15 -12.14
CA ILE A 279 15.20 -7.14 -10.73
C ILE A 279 14.32 -8.12 -9.95
N LYS A 280 14.92 -9.24 -9.49
CA LYS A 280 14.23 -10.33 -8.79
C LYS A 280 14.26 -10.20 -7.27
N ASN A 281 14.91 -9.15 -6.79
CA ASN A 281 15.16 -8.91 -5.38
C ASN A 281 13.91 -8.28 -4.70
N GLU A 282 13.96 -8.20 -3.39
CA GLU A 282 12.99 -7.46 -2.60
C GLU A 282 13.28 -5.96 -2.64
N VAL A 283 12.73 -5.28 -3.65
CA VAL A 283 12.91 -3.83 -3.83
C VAL A 283 12.01 -3.10 -2.85
N LYS A 284 12.59 -2.16 -2.09
CA LYS A 284 11.85 -1.34 -1.13
C LYS A 284 11.52 0.05 -1.66
N HIS A 285 12.33 0.58 -2.57
CA HIS A 285 12.08 1.90 -3.17
C HIS A 285 12.80 2.04 -4.52
N LEU A 286 12.24 2.85 -5.40
CA LEU A 286 12.83 3.29 -6.66
C LEU A 286 12.94 4.80 -6.69
N LYS A 287 14.02 5.33 -7.27
CA LYS A 287 14.19 6.77 -7.47
C LYS A 287 15.04 7.03 -8.71
N THR A 288 14.72 8.09 -9.44
CA THR A 288 15.62 8.60 -10.49
C THR A 288 16.64 9.56 -9.91
N ILE A 289 17.86 9.49 -10.40
CA ILE A 289 18.91 10.43 -10.11
C ILE A 289 19.60 10.87 -11.42
N LYS A 290 20.10 12.09 -11.47
CA LYS A 290 20.92 12.57 -12.59
C LYS A 290 22.37 12.71 -12.16
N ASP A 291 23.27 12.29 -13.02
CA ASP A 291 24.69 12.56 -12.80
C ASP A 291 25.05 14.00 -13.23
N ASN A 292 26.31 14.37 -13.02
CA ASN A 292 26.85 15.69 -13.39
C ASN A 292 26.96 15.93 -14.91
N LYS A 293 26.70 14.90 -15.73
CA LYS A 293 26.67 14.96 -17.20
C LYS A 293 25.24 14.95 -17.74
N GLY A 294 24.22 14.98 -16.85
CA GLY A 294 22.83 14.99 -17.22
C GLY A 294 22.22 13.60 -17.49
N LYS A 295 23.00 12.50 -17.39
CA LYS A 295 22.47 11.16 -17.58
C LYS A 295 21.56 10.76 -16.42
N THR A 296 20.40 10.21 -16.76
CA THR A 296 19.42 9.75 -15.79
C THR A 296 19.61 8.28 -15.46
N TYR A 297 19.65 7.97 -14.17
CA TYR A 297 19.75 6.61 -13.66
C TYR A 297 18.54 6.32 -12.77
N LEU A 298 18.06 5.08 -12.84
CA LEU A 298 17.16 4.52 -11.86
C LEU A 298 17.99 3.84 -10.77
N ILE A 299 17.82 4.26 -9.53
CA ILE A 299 18.36 3.57 -8.36
C ILE A 299 17.28 2.74 -7.69
N ALA A 300 17.58 1.47 -7.43
CA ALA A 300 16.74 0.55 -6.69
C ALA A 300 17.35 0.26 -5.32
N ALA A 301 16.65 0.63 -4.25
CA ALA A 301 16.97 0.24 -2.89
C ALA A 301 16.44 -1.18 -2.63
N ILE A 302 17.34 -2.09 -2.21
CA ILE A 302 17.04 -3.51 -2.07
C ILE A 302 17.25 -3.92 -0.63
N ASN A 303 16.31 -4.71 -0.10
CA ASN A 303 16.38 -5.22 1.26
C ASN A 303 17.59 -6.16 1.43
N ASN A 304 18.43 -5.88 2.43
CA ASN A 304 19.65 -6.65 2.77
C ASN A 304 20.68 -6.81 1.64
N GLU A 305 20.65 -5.99 0.59
CA GLU A 305 21.59 -6.02 -0.52
C GLU A 305 22.08 -4.61 -0.90
N ARG A 306 23.10 -4.56 -1.76
CA ARG A 306 23.57 -3.29 -2.31
C ARG A 306 22.53 -2.71 -3.28
N PRO A 307 22.36 -1.38 -3.33
CA PRO A 307 21.52 -0.74 -4.33
C PRO A 307 21.97 -1.11 -5.75
N LYS A 308 21.02 -1.21 -6.66
CA LYS A 308 21.29 -1.38 -8.10
C LYS A 308 20.99 -0.09 -8.85
N LEU A 309 21.84 0.18 -9.86
CA LEU A 309 21.70 1.31 -10.77
C LEU A 309 21.41 0.78 -12.17
N PHE A 310 20.44 1.37 -12.82
CA PHE A 310 20.10 1.14 -14.23
C PHE A 310 20.19 2.47 -14.95
N LEU A 311 20.89 2.52 -16.08
CA LEU A 311 20.88 3.70 -16.94
C LEU A 311 19.55 3.74 -17.68
N ILE A 312 18.85 4.87 -17.59
CA ILE A 312 17.70 5.15 -18.46
C ILE A 312 18.32 5.74 -19.75
N ASN A 313 18.18 5.01 -20.86
CA ASN A 313 18.66 5.47 -22.14
C ASN A 313 17.83 6.69 -22.59
N GLU A 314 18.52 7.74 -22.95
CA GLU A 314 17.97 8.90 -23.68
C GLU A 314 17.77 8.56 -25.15
#